data_d3ed802d3af8bf5973d5916be382468e
#
_entry.id   d3ed802d3af8bf5973d5916be382468e
#
_cell.length_a   1.000
_cell.length_b   1.000
_cell.length_c   1.000
_cell.angle_alpha   90.00
_cell.angle_beta   90.00
_cell.angle_gamma   90.00
#
_symmetry.space_group_name_H-M   'P 1'
#
loop_
_entity.id
_entity.type
_entity.pdbx_description
1 polymer ?
#
loop_
_entity_poly.entity_id
_entity_poly.type
_entity_poly.pdbx_seq_one_letter_code
_entity_poly.pdbx_strand_id
1 'polypeptide(L)'
;MQPSPLKCLMSLFYDVIIQITAWFLLSPILLLIINDSHQFKILFYQISFWLISGVYFIFSWSRGGQTIGMRAWNLQLISENNKVSFFVFRYLLASIGLLFFAVSFIPILFKKQMLHDSILGSKIICFQSE
;
A
#
# COMPACT_ATOMS: atom_id res chain seq x y z
N MET A 1 -4.06 20.23 6.91
CA MET A 1 -3.98 20.62 5.50
C MET A 1 -4.12 19.40 4.60
N GLN A 2 -4.82 19.54 3.50
CA GLN A 2 -4.87 18.46 2.52
C GLN A 2 -3.50 18.36 1.79
N PRO A 3 -2.94 17.17 1.65
CA PRO A 3 -1.68 17.00 0.94
C PRO A 3 -1.85 17.30 -0.55
N SER A 4 -0.79 17.82 -1.18
CA SER A 4 -0.78 17.93 -2.63
C SER A 4 -0.83 16.54 -3.28
N PRO A 5 -1.53 16.36 -4.41
CA PRO A 5 -1.60 15.07 -5.09
C PRO A 5 -0.21 14.53 -5.47
N LEU A 6 0.73 15.44 -5.74
CA LEU A 6 2.11 15.08 -6.03
C LEU A 6 2.81 14.38 -4.85
N LYS A 7 2.62 14.87 -3.61
CA LYS A 7 3.19 14.23 -2.41
C LYS A 7 2.63 12.83 -2.20
N CYS A 8 1.33 12.64 -2.42
CA CYS A 8 0.72 11.32 -2.34
C CYS A 8 1.28 10.34 -3.38
N LEU A 9 1.46 10.79 -4.63
CA LEU A 9 2.07 9.99 -5.69
C LEU A 9 3.52 9.63 -5.38
N MET A 10 4.31 10.59 -4.90
CA MET A 10 5.71 10.34 -4.52
C MET A 10 5.82 9.37 -3.35
N SER A 11 4.95 9.45 -2.35
CA SER A 11 4.94 8.49 -1.26
C SER A 11 4.62 7.06 -1.73
N LEU A 12 3.66 6.91 -2.64
CA LEU A 12 3.36 5.63 -3.28
C LEU A 12 4.54 5.09 -4.08
N PHE A 13 5.22 5.95 -4.81
CA PHE A 13 6.39 5.56 -5.59
C PHE A 13 7.51 5.03 -4.68
N TYR A 14 7.77 5.68 -3.53
CA TYR A 14 8.70 5.18 -2.52
C TYR A 14 8.28 3.82 -1.96
N ASP A 15 7.01 3.66 -1.63
CA ASP A 15 6.49 2.38 -1.13
C ASP A 15 6.63 1.25 -2.17
N VAL A 16 6.42 1.55 -3.46
CA VAL A 16 6.64 0.59 -4.55
C VAL A 16 8.12 0.18 -4.64
N ILE A 17 9.05 1.12 -4.54
CA ILE A 17 10.50 0.81 -4.53
C ILE A 17 10.86 -0.11 -3.36
N ILE A 18 10.34 0.19 -2.17
CA ILE A 18 10.55 -0.63 -0.97
C ILE A 18 10.00 -2.04 -1.19
N GLN A 19 8.82 -2.16 -1.76
CA GLN A 19 8.19 -3.45 -2.06
C GLN A 19 9.02 -4.27 -3.08
N ILE A 20 9.47 -3.64 -4.15
CA ILE A 20 10.32 -4.30 -5.16
C ILE A 20 11.62 -4.79 -4.52
N THR A 21 12.24 -3.97 -3.67
CA THR A 21 13.48 -4.33 -2.97
C THR A 21 13.26 -5.50 -2.02
N ALA A 22 12.20 -5.45 -1.21
CA ALA A 22 11.84 -6.53 -0.29
C ALA A 22 11.58 -7.83 -1.05
N TRP A 23 10.90 -7.75 -2.18
CA TRP A 23 10.60 -8.92 -3.00
C TRP A 23 11.84 -9.51 -3.65
N PHE A 24 12.74 -8.67 -4.13
CA PHE A 24 14.02 -9.09 -4.69
C PHE A 24 14.87 -9.85 -3.65
N LEU A 25 14.86 -9.41 -2.39
CA LEU A 25 15.56 -10.08 -1.30
C LEU A 25 14.89 -11.40 -0.87
N LEU A 26 13.58 -11.48 -0.93
CA LEU A 26 12.82 -12.66 -0.51
C LEU A 26 12.70 -13.73 -1.61
N SER A 27 12.82 -13.35 -2.88
CA SER A 27 12.65 -14.28 -4.00
C SER A 27 13.58 -15.49 -3.97
N PRO A 28 14.89 -15.37 -3.67
CA PRO A 28 15.77 -16.55 -3.60
C PRO A 28 15.40 -17.48 -2.44
N ILE A 29 14.91 -16.96 -1.33
CA ILE A 29 14.47 -17.78 -0.19
C ILE A 29 13.23 -18.59 -0.59
N LEU A 30 12.28 -17.96 -1.28
CA LEU A 30 11.10 -18.64 -1.79
C LEU A 30 11.46 -19.71 -2.83
N LEU A 31 12.45 -19.46 -3.68
CA LEU A 31 12.97 -20.45 -4.65
C LEU A 31 13.52 -21.70 -3.98
N LEU A 32 14.18 -21.56 -2.83
CA LEU A 32 14.72 -22.70 -2.08
C LEU A 32 13.61 -23.55 -1.43
N ILE A 33 12.51 -22.92 -1.05
CA ILE A 33 11.38 -23.59 -0.37
C ILE A 33 10.50 -24.34 -1.38
N ILE A 34 10.34 -23.78 -2.58
CA ILE A 34 9.42 -24.30 -3.59
C ILE A 34 10.20 -25.19 -4.58
N ASN A 35 10.30 -26.48 -4.26
CA ASN A 35 11.06 -27.41 -5.08
C ASN A 35 10.21 -28.16 -6.13
N ASP A 36 8.90 -27.93 -6.22
CA ASP A 36 7.98 -28.71 -7.05
C ASP A 36 7.34 -27.94 -8.24
N SER A 37 6.91 -28.73 -9.21
CA SER A 37 6.21 -28.49 -10.47
C SER A 37 5.97 -27.05 -10.95
N HIS A 38 6.41 -26.75 -12.17
CA HIS A 38 6.44 -25.43 -12.80
C HIS A 38 5.11 -24.64 -12.84
N GLN A 39 3.96 -25.30 -12.91
CA GLN A 39 2.68 -24.61 -13.13
C GLN A 39 2.18 -23.86 -11.89
N PHE A 40 2.37 -24.41 -10.70
CA PHE A 40 1.94 -23.78 -9.44
C PHE A 40 2.94 -22.77 -8.86
N LYS A 41 4.19 -22.77 -9.32
CA LYS A 41 5.21 -21.87 -8.83
C LYS A 41 4.85 -20.39 -9.04
N ILE A 42 4.40 -20.03 -10.23
CA ILE A 42 4.06 -18.64 -10.57
C ILE A 42 2.91 -18.14 -9.69
N LEU A 43 1.87 -18.94 -9.54
CA LEU A 43 0.71 -18.60 -8.71
C LEU A 43 1.12 -18.44 -7.24
N PHE A 44 1.95 -19.37 -6.73
CA PHE A 44 2.45 -19.30 -5.36
C PHE A 44 3.30 -18.05 -5.11
N TYR A 45 4.16 -17.67 -6.06
CA TYR A 45 4.92 -16.44 -6.00
C TYR A 45 4.02 -15.20 -5.97
N GLN A 46 3.00 -15.15 -6.81
CA GLN A 46 2.06 -14.03 -6.88
C GLN A 46 1.30 -13.88 -5.55
N ILE A 47 0.80 -14.98 -5.01
CA ILE A 47 0.08 -14.98 -3.73
C ILE A 47 1.02 -14.57 -2.59
N SER A 48 2.23 -15.12 -2.53
CA SER A 48 3.23 -14.77 -1.51
C SER A 48 3.59 -13.29 -1.55
N PHE A 49 3.83 -12.76 -2.75
CA PHE A 49 4.10 -11.33 -2.94
C PHE A 49 2.95 -10.45 -2.44
N TRP A 50 1.73 -10.80 -2.81
CA TRP A 50 0.54 -10.07 -2.39
C TRP A 50 0.34 -10.12 -0.87
N LEU A 51 0.54 -11.28 -0.22
CA LEU A 51 0.45 -11.43 1.22
C LEU A 51 1.53 -10.64 1.96
N ILE A 52 2.78 -10.70 1.51
CA ILE A 52 3.90 -9.96 2.12
C ILE A 52 3.66 -8.45 2.03
N SER A 53 3.21 -7.98 0.87
CA SER A 53 2.84 -6.58 0.68
C SER A 53 1.69 -6.18 1.59
N GLY A 54 0.67 -7.04 1.75
CA GLY A 54 -0.46 -6.82 2.65
C GLY A 54 -0.02 -6.67 4.10
N VAL A 55 0.83 -7.57 4.57
CA VAL A 55 1.39 -7.51 5.94
C VAL A 55 2.15 -6.20 6.15
N TYR A 56 2.98 -5.80 5.20
CA TYR A 56 3.72 -4.53 5.29
C TYR A 56 2.78 -3.32 5.42
N PHE A 57 1.79 -3.19 4.56
CA PHE A 57 0.87 -2.06 4.59
C PHE A 57 -0.02 -2.06 5.82
N ILE A 58 -0.62 -3.20 6.15
CA ILE A 58 -1.50 -3.33 7.32
C ILE A 58 -0.74 -3.04 8.61
N PHE A 59 0.48 -3.59 8.75
CA PHE A 59 1.34 -3.34 9.91
C PHE A 59 1.74 -1.86 10.02
N SER A 60 2.12 -1.23 8.91
CA SER A 60 2.51 0.17 8.87
C SER A 60 1.35 1.09 9.26
N TRP A 61 0.16 0.84 8.75
CA TRP A 61 -1.03 1.63 9.07
C TRP A 61 -1.53 1.39 10.49
N SER A 62 -1.49 0.15 11.00
CA SER A 62 -1.97 -0.18 12.34
C SER A 62 -1.07 0.37 13.44
N ARG A 63 0.23 0.41 13.23
CA ARG A 63 1.19 0.86 14.24
C ARG A 63 1.48 2.35 14.24
N GLY A 64 1.50 2.98 13.09
CA GLY A 64 1.94 4.37 12.97
C GLY A 64 1.04 5.26 12.13
N GLY A 65 0.02 4.71 11.47
CA GLY A 65 -0.77 5.45 10.50
C GLY A 65 0.03 5.94 9.30
N GLN A 66 1.27 5.43 9.14
CA GLN A 66 2.19 5.87 8.10
C GLN A 66 2.97 4.69 7.54
N THR A 67 3.06 4.61 6.21
CA THR A 67 4.07 3.78 5.54
C THR A 67 5.43 4.49 5.54
N ILE A 68 6.48 3.79 5.16
CA ILE A 68 7.82 4.40 5.03
C ILE A 68 7.80 5.50 3.98
N GLY A 69 7.12 5.29 2.85
CA GLY A 69 6.92 6.30 1.82
C GLY A 69 6.15 7.52 2.33
N MET A 70 5.07 7.31 3.07
CA MET A 70 4.30 8.40 3.69
C MET A 70 5.12 9.19 4.70
N ARG A 71 5.96 8.52 5.49
CA ARG A 71 6.85 9.16 6.45
C ARG A 71 7.88 10.05 5.77
N ALA A 72 8.44 9.62 4.64
CA ALA A 72 9.40 10.42 3.87
C ALA A 72 8.81 11.75 3.37
N TRP A 73 7.49 11.80 3.16
CA TRP A 73 6.77 12.99 2.66
C TRP A 73 5.91 13.67 3.73
N ASN A 74 6.10 13.35 5.01
CA ASN A 74 5.32 13.88 6.14
C ASN A 74 3.80 13.75 5.94
N LEU A 75 3.37 12.59 5.45
CA LEU A 75 1.97 12.24 5.28
C LEU A 75 1.53 11.32 6.42
N GLN A 76 0.31 11.48 6.89
CA GLN A 76 -0.29 10.61 7.90
C GLN A 76 -1.71 10.22 7.52
N LEU A 77 -2.04 8.96 7.73
CA LEU A 77 -3.39 8.45 7.59
C LEU A 77 -4.15 8.69 8.88
N ILE A 78 -5.22 9.46 8.82
CA ILE A 78 -6.18 9.57 9.90
C ILE A 78 -7.40 8.73 9.56
N SER A 79 -7.76 7.84 10.46
CA SER A 79 -8.94 7.01 10.36
C SER A 79 -9.69 7.04 11.69
N GLU A 80 -11.00 7.13 11.63
CA GLU A 80 -11.86 7.04 12.82
C GLU A 80 -11.87 5.64 13.42
N ASN A 81 -11.50 4.62 12.63
CA ASN A 81 -11.51 3.22 13.01
C ASN A 81 -10.09 2.63 12.98
N ASN A 82 -9.51 2.43 14.16
CA ASN A 82 -8.17 1.83 14.31
C ASN A 82 -8.19 0.29 14.39
N LYS A 83 -9.26 -0.36 13.96
CA LYS A 83 -9.34 -1.83 13.94
C LYS A 83 -8.50 -2.40 12.79
N VAL A 84 -7.78 -3.49 13.06
CA VAL A 84 -6.98 -4.18 12.05
C VAL A 84 -7.82 -4.62 10.84
N SER A 85 -9.06 -5.05 11.07
CA SER A 85 -9.99 -5.41 10.01
C SER A 85 -10.27 -4.25 9.03
N PHE A 86 -10.28 -3.02 9.50
CA PHE A 86 -10.42 -1.84 8.65
C PHE A 86 -9.22 -1.68 7.70
N PHE A 87 -8.00 -1.89 8.20
CA PHE A 87 -6.80 -1.80 7.38
C PHE A 87 -6.68 -2.95 6.37
N VAL A 88 -7.12 -4.15 6.75
CA VAL A 88 -7.23 -5.28 5.82
C VAL A 88 -8.19 -4.95 4.67
N PHE A 89 -9.38 -4.45 4.99
CA PHE A 89 -10.36 -4.07 3.97
C PHE A 89 -9.85 -2.94 3.07
N ARG A 90 -9.16 -1.95 3.65
CA ARG A 90 -8.49 -0.89 2.92
C ARG A 90 -7.44 -1.44 1.95
N TYR A 91 -6.61 -2.40 2.38
CA TYR A 91 -5.62 -3.03 1.52
C TYR A 91 -6.26 -3.81 0.36
N LEU A 92 -7.34 -4.54 0.63
CA LEU A 92 -8.10 -5.25 -0.41
C LEU A 92 -8.65 -4.28 -1.46
N LEU A 93 -9.27 -3.19 -1.03
CA LEU A 93 -9.77 -2.15 -1.94
C LEU A 93 -8.64 -1.48 -2.74
N ALA A 94 -7.52 -1.21 -2.10
CA ALA A 94 -6.35 -0.65 -2.78
C ALA A 94 -5.77 -1.62 -3.82
N SER A 95 -5.75 -2.93 -3.51
CA SER A 95 -5.29 -3.98 -4.44
C SER A 95 -6.20 -4.09 -5.66
N ILE A 96 -7.51 -4.05 -5.47
CA ILE A 96 -8.49 -4.02 -6.57
C ILE A 96 -8.32 -2.73 -7.39
N GLY A 97 -8.13 -1.59 -6.74
CA GLY A 97 -7.89 -0.31 -7.40
C GLY A 97 -6.61 -0.29 -8.23
N LEU A 98 -5.58 -1.01 -7.82
CA LEU A 98 -4.33 -1.18 -8.59
C LEU A 98 -4.53 -2.02 -9.84
N LEU A 99 -5.39 -3.04 -9.79
CA LEU A 99 -5.78 -3.82 -10.98
C LEU A 99 -6.51 -2.94 -12.02
N PHE A 100 -7.27 -1.96 -11.55
CA PHE A 100 -7.91 -0.94 -12.37
C PHE A 100 -7.17 0.40 -12.28
N PHE A 101 -5.88 0.38 -12.58
CA PHE A 101 -4.93 1.48 -12.42
C PHE A 101 -5.45 2.85 -12.85
N ALA A 102 -6.13 2.91 -14.00
CA ALA A 102 -6.73 4.14 -14.50
C ALA A 102 -7.81 4.71 -13.56
N VAL A 103 -8.61 3.84 -12.94
CA VAL A 103 -9.73 4.25 -12.09
C VAL A 103 -9.26 4.79 -10.74
N SER A 104 -8.16 4.26 -10.20
CA SER A 104 -7.61 4.71 -8.91
C SER A 104 -6.88 6.04 -8.99
N PHE A 105 -6.32 6.39 -10.14
CA PHE A 105 -5.58 7.64 -10.32
C PHE A 105 -6.47 8.84 -10.68
N ILE A 106 -7.64 8.60 -11.30
CA ILE A 106 -8.58 9.66 -11.65
C ILE A 106 -9.00 10.51 -10.43
N PRO A 107 -9.38 9.93 -9.27
CA PRO A 107 -9.75 10.73 -8.10
C PRO A 107 -8.61 11.53 -7.48
N ILE A 108 -7.36 11.07 -7.60
CA ILE A 108 -6.19 11.81 -7.11
C ILE A 108 -6.05 13.14 -7.86
N LEU A 109 -6.30 13.12 -9.17
CA LEU A 109 -6.21 14.31 -10.02
C LEU A 109 -7.36 15.29 -9.76
N PHE A 110 -8.58 14.80 -9.51
CA PHE A 110 -9.77 15.64 -9.40
C PHE A 110 -10.18 15.99 -7.97
N LYS A 111 -10.02 15.08 -7.00
CA LYS A 111 -10.50 15.24 -5.62
C LYS A 111 -9.43 15.28 -4.56
N LYS A 112 -8.15 15.21 -4.92
CA LYS A 112 -7.01 15.12 -3.98
C LYS A 112 -7.08 13.99 -2.95
N GLN A 113 -7.91 12.98 -3.19
CA GLN A 113 -8.05 11.81 -2.34
C GLN A 113 -8.10 10.54 -3.20
N MET A 114 -7.53 9.46 -2.69
CA MET A 114 -7.63 8.16 -3.36
C MET A 114 -9.04 7.60 -3.24
N LEU A 115 -9.48 6.83 -4.24
CA LEU A 115 -10.83 6.28 -4.31
C LEU A 115 -11.17 5.42 -3.09
N HIS A 116 -10.24 4.59 -2.63
CA HIS A 116 -10.42 3.75 -1.44
C HIS A 116 -10.51 4.59 -0.14
N ASP A 117 -9.85 5.75 -0.08
CA ASP A 117 -9.95 6.66 1.06
C ASP A 117 -11.34 7.32 1.13
N SER A 118 -11.89 7.68 -0.03
CA SER A 118 -13.24 8.26 -0.12
C SER A 118 -14.33 7.27 0.29
N ILE A 119 -14.17 5.99 -0.06
CA ILE A 119 -15.14 4.94 0.29
C ILE A 119 -15.10 4.61 1.79
N LEU A 120 -13.92 4.61 2.40
CA LEU A 120 -13.73 4.22 3.80
C LEU A 120 -13.81 5.39 4.80
N GLY A 121 -13.99 6.62 4.33
CA GLY A 121 -14.01 7.81 5.20
C GLY A 121 -12.65 8.12 5.84
N SER A 122 -11.56 7.54 5.35
CA SER A 122 -10.21 7.85 5.81
C SER A 122 -9.64 9.05 5.06
N LYS A 123 -8.76 9.80 5.70
CA LYS A 123 -8.10 10.97 5.10
C LYS A 123 -6.60 10.90 5.31
N ILE A 124 -5.88 11.24 4.26
CA ILE A 124 -4.43 11.46 4.35
C ILE A 124 -4.19 12.95 4.58
N ILE A 125 -3.42 13.29 5.59
CA ILE A 125 -3.04 14.67 5.90
C ILE A 125 -1.53 14.85 5.83
N CYS A 126 -1.09 16.09 5.55
CA CYS A 126 0.31 16.48 5.73
C CYS A 126 0.55 16.84 7.20
N PHE A 127 1.54 16.22 7.80
CA PHE A 127 2.07 16.63 9.09
C PHE A 127 3.02 17.81 8.86
N GLN A 128 2.68 19.00 9.37
CA GLN A 128 3.68 20.04 9.55
C GLN A 128 4.38 19.75 10.87
N SER A 129 5.61 19.26 10.79
CA SER A 129 6.52 19.35 11.93
C SER A 129 6.85 20.83 12.11
N GLU A 130 6.30 21.41 13.14
CA GLU A 130 6.85 22.65 13.65
C GLU A 130 8.28 22.44 14.12
#